data_175557ea441c22c0cea5d8f82a58f9a6
#
_entry.id   175557ea441c22c0cea5d8f82a58f9a6
#
_cell.length_a   1.000
_cell.length_b   1.000
_cell.length_c   1.000
_cell.angle_alpha   90.00
_cell.angle_beta   90.00
_cell.angle_gamma   90.00
#
_symmetry.space_group_name_H-M   'P 1'
#
loop_
_entity.id
_entity.type
_entity.pdbx_description
1 polymer ?
#
loop_
_entity_poly.entity_id
_entity_poly.type
_entity_poly.pdbx_seq_one_letter_code
_entity_poly.pdbx_strand_id
1 'polypeptide(L)'
;MQTQIKEQLLEGCRRLARKGFLNTSADSFSLRIPGRAEMMLIPGSEDWRQAETADVRVLHFSAKDDLSMLHAWIYQERSDVGAVAISSPKWVRLLADSGSLLPPIFDEQVRHIGSAGFLKSEEPIRREYVRQMFRRGGNAALFGEHLLCLGMTCDRVLFNTELYEKCAQAYVIAGACEGRISRIPFWVRMIANRRLLKDEATATASYRDGRVPQEITTY
;
A
#
# COMPACT_ATOMS: atom_id res chain seq x y z
N MET A 1 -18.65 -13.55 -5.55
CA MET A 1 -17.57 -13.01 -4.69
C MET A 1 -16.20 -13.11 -5.36
N GLN A 2 -15.65 -14.28 -5.67
CA GLN A 2 -14.31 -14.37 -6.31
C GLN A 2 -14.21 -13.65 -7.65
N THR A 3 -15.23 -13.77 -8.53
CA THR A 3 -15.30 -13.02 -9.79
C THR A 3 -15.22 -11.52 -9.58
N GLN A 4 -15.96 -10.99 -8.62
CA GLN A 4 -15.96 -9.57 -8.29
C GLN A 4 -14.60 -9.09 -7.76
N ILE A 5 -13.93 -9.88 -6.89
CA ILE A 5 -12.58 -9.57 -6.39
C ILE A 5 -11.58 -9.54 -7.56
N LYS A 6 -11.69 -10.48 -8.50
CA LYS A 6 -10.86 -10.53 -9.70
C LYS A 6 -11.05 -9.29 -10.57
N GLU A 7 -12.30 -8.89 -10.81
CA GLU A 7 -12.61 -7.67 -11.56
C GLU A 7 -12.05 -6.41 -10.88
N GLN A 8 -12.20 -6.30 -9.56
CA GLN A 8 -11.62 -5.20 -8.77
C GLN A 8 -10.09 -5.19 -8.87
N LEU A 9 -9.44 -6.35 -8.80
CA LEU A 9 -7.99 -6.47 -8.95
C LEU A 9 -7.52 -5.95 -10.30
N LEU A 10 -8.15 -6.41 -11.38
CA LEU A 10 -7.82 -6.01 -12.75
C LEU A 10 -8.03 -4.51 -12.98
N GLU A 11 -9.18 -3.97 -12.53
CA GLU A 11 -9.45 -2.54 -12.66
C GLU A 11 -8.47 -1.70 -11.84
N GLY A 12 -8.13 -2.14 -10.62
CA GLY A 12 -7.12 -1.50 -9.77
C GLY A 12 -5.75 -1.45 -10.45
N CYS A 13 -5.30 -2.57 -11.04
CA CYS A 13 -4.05 -2.62 -11.80
C CYS A 13 -4.07 -1.64 -12.98
N ARG A 14 -5.13 -1.66 -13.79
CA ARG A 14 -5.26 -0.76 -14.95
C ARG A 14 -5.29 0.72 -14.52
N ARG A 15 -5.93 1.03 -13.39
CA ARG A 15 -5.97 2.40 -12.84
C ARG A 15 -4.56 2.88 -12.45
N LEU A 16 -3.80 2.08 -11.71
CA LEU A 16 -2.43 2.42 -11.31
C LEU A 16 -1.50 2.50 -12.53
N ALA A 17 -1.64 1.58 -13.50
CA ALA A 17 -0.86 1.60 -14.74
C ALA A 17 -1.14 2.83 -15.61
N ARG A 18 -2.40 3.25 -15.75
CA ARG A 18 -2.77 4.48 -16.46
C ARG A 18 -2.14 5.73 -15.83
N LYS A 19 -1.92 5.72 -14.52
CA LYS A 19 -1.22 6.80 -13.78
C LYS A 19 0.30 6.68 -13.82
N GLY A 20 0.83 5.61 -14.40
CA GLY A 20 2.26 5.37 -14.46
C GLY A 20 2.85 4.94 -13.11
N PHE A 21 2.10 4.24 -12.27
CA PHE A 21 2.55 3.77 -10.97
C PHE A 21 3.00 2.31 -10.99
N LEU A 22 2.46 1.50 -11.91
CA LEU A 22 2.93 0.16 -12.20
C LEU A 22 3.71 0.20 -13.52
N ASN A 23 5.03 0.07 -13.45
CA ASN A 23 5.93 0.32 -14.58
C ASN A 23 7.01 -0.75 -14.74
N THR A 24 7.23 -1.58 -13.73
CA THR A 24 8.35 -2.52 -13.69
C THR A 24 7.86 -3.95 -13.41
N SER A 25 8.71 -4.93 -13.72
CA SER A 25 8.45 -6.33 -13.40
C SER A 25 8.53 -6.63 -11.90
N ALA A 26 9.06 -5.72 -11.10
CA ALA A 26 9.08 -5.82 -9.64
C ALA A 26 7.81 -5.25 -8.98
N ASP A 27 6.98 -4.49 -9.73
CA ASP A 27 5.70 -4.02 -9.23
C ASP A 27 4.72 -5.20 -9.12
N SER A 28 3.76 -5.11 -8.21
CA SER A 28 2.75 -6.16 -8.01
C SER A 28 1.53 -5.63 -7.29
N PHE A 29 0.39 -6.29 -7.48
CA PHE A 29 -0.86 -5.89 -6.84
C PHE A 29 -1.66 -7.11 -6.41
N SER A 30 -2.18 -7.08 -5.18
CA SER A 30 -2.97 -8.20 -4.66
C SER A 30 -4.18 -7.77 -3.84
N LEU A 31 -5.18 -8.66 -3.80
CA LEU A 31 -6.36 -8.55 -2.95
C LEU A 31 -6.51 -9.81 -2.10
N ARG A 32 -6.84 -9.64 -0.81
CA ARG A 32 -7.22 -10.73 0.10
C ARG A 32 -8.55 -11.34 -0.32
N ILE A 33 -8.67 -12.65 -0.25
CA ILE A 33 -9.95 -13.35 -0.37
C ILE A 33 -10.58 -13.43 1.04
N PRO A 34 -11.71 -12.76 1.31
CA PRO A 34 -12.35 -12.78 2.62
C PRO A 34 -12.70 -14.20 3.08
N GLY A 35 -12.50 -14.48 4.36
CA GLY A 35 -12.77 -15.79 4.96
C GLY A 35 -11.78 -16.89 4.57
N ARG A 36 -10.70 -16.56 3.82
CA ARG A 36 -9.68 -17.53 3.40
C ARG A 36 -8.28 -17.02 3.71
N ALA A 37 -7.34 -17.95 3.90
CA ALA A 37 -5.92 -17.63 3.99
C ALA A 37 -5.30 -17.56 2.58
N GLU A 38 -5.97 -16.86 1.66
CA GLU A 38 -5.63 -16.78 0.25
C GLU A 38 -5.71 -15.34 -0.25
N MET A 39 -4.95 -15.06 -1.31
CA MET A 39 -4.97 -13.79 -2.05
C MET A 39 -5.07 -14.04 -3.54
N MET A 40 -5.62 -13.09 -4.27
CA MET A 40 -5.44 -12.95 -5.70
C MET A 40 -4.32 -11.96 -5.95
N LEU A 41 -3.33 -12.34 -6.76
CA LEU A 41 -2.13 -11.57 -7.05
C LEU A 41 -1.93 -11.47 -8.56
N ILE A 42 -1.59 -10.27 -9.05
CA ILE A 42 -0.93 -10.07 -10.33
C ILE A 42 0.52 -9.72 -9.99
N PRO A 43 1.48 -10.64 -10.27
CA PRO A 43 2.90 -10.35 -10.17
C PRO A 43 3.32 -9.50 -11.38
N GLY A 44 4.55 -8.98 -11.38
CA GLY A 44 5.11 -8.13 -12.40
C GLY A 44 4.68 -8.42 -13.83
N SER A 45 4.33 -7.39 -14.56
CA SER A 45 3.89 -7.45 -15.95
C SER A 45 4.67 -6.44 -16.79
N GLU A 46 4.92 -6.78 -18.06
CA GLU A 46 5.49 -5.84 -19.03
C GLU A 46 4.44 -4.84 -19.53
N ASP A 47 3.17 -5.24 -19.57
CA ASP A 47 2.04 -4.37 -19.96
C ASP A 47 0.89 -4.43 -18.93
N TRP A 48 1.03 -3.68 -17.88
CA TRP A 48 0.03 -3.54 -16.82
C TRP A 48 -1.33 -2.96 -17.29
N ARG A 49 -1.34 -2.27 -18.44
CA ARG A 49 -2.58 -1.67 -18.99
C ARG A 49 -3.48 -2.72 -19.62
N GLN A 50 -2.87 -3.81 -20.05
CA GLN A 50 -3.55 -4.93 -20.67
C GLN A 50 -3.69 -6.15 -19.73
N ALA A 51 -3.53 -5.94 -18.41
CA ALA A 51 -3.70 -7.01 -17.44
C ALA A 51 -5.04 -7.73 -17.63
N GLU A 52 -4.97 -9.06 -17.74
CA GLU A 52 -6.11 -9.93 -18.07
C GLU A 52 -6.35 -10.97 -16.96
N THR A 53 -7.46 -11.67 -17.10
CA THR A 53 -7.84 -12.74 -16.15
C THR A 53 -6.79 -13.85 -16.06
N ALA A 54 -6.03 -14.11 -17.13
CA ALA A 54 -4.96 -15.10 -17.16
C ALA A 54 -3.76 -14.73 -16.27
N ASP A 55 -3.55 -13.44 -16.01
CA ASP A 55 -2.44 -12.94 -15.18
C ASP A 55 -2.71 -13.12 -13.68
N VAL A 56 -3.98 -13.34 -13.32
CA VAL A 56 -4.38 -13.44 -11.90
C VAL A 56 -4.03 -14.81 -11.34
N ARG A 57 -3.16 -14.85 -10.34
CA ARG A 57 -2.83 -16.04 -9.56
C ARG A 57 -3.60 -16.06 -8.25
N VAL A 58 -4.16 -17.21 -7.88
CA VAL A 58 -4.72 -17.43 -6.53
C VAL A 58 -3.67 -18.17 -5.72
N LEU A 59 -3.23 -17.56 -4.62
CA LEU A 59 -2.12 -18.05 -3.82
C LEU A 59 -2.51 -18.09 -2.34
N HIS A 60 -2.05 -19.14 -1.66
CA HIS A 60 -2.19 -19.24 -0.20
C HIS A 60 -1.14 -18.35 0.48
N PHE A 61 -1.42 -17.86 1.71
CA PHE A 61 -0.46 -17.02 2.48
C PHE A 61 0.81 -17.77 2.91
N SER A 62 0.95 -19.05 2.59
CA SER A 62 2.20 -19.82 2.74
C SER A 62 3.05 -19.88 1.47
N ALA A 63 2.70 -19.14 0.42
CA ALA A 63 3.48 -19.05 -0.81
C ALA A 63 4.90 -18.57 -0.53
N LYS A 64 5.88 -19.12 -1.29
CA LYS A 64 7.31 -18.96 -1.01
C LYS A 64 8.11 -18.33 -2.16
N ASP A 65 7.45 -17.96 -3.27
CA ASP A 65 8.13 -17.20 -4.30
C ASP A 65 8.31 -15.73 -3.87
N ASP A 66 9.41 -15.08 -4.29
CA ASP A 66 9.87 -13.82 -3.74
C ASP A 66 8.83 -12.69 -3.74
N LEU A 67 8.09 -12.49 -4.84
CA LEU A 67 7.08 -11.44 -4.92
C LEU A 67 5.83 -11.77 -4.10
N SER A 68 5.34 -13.01 -4.18
CA SER A 68 4.15 -13.42 -3.43
C SER A 68 4.40 -13.53 -1.93
N MET A 69 5.63 -13.87 -1.55
CA MET A 69 6.05 -14.03 -0.15
C MET A 69 5.89 -12.72 0.63
N LEU A 70 6.27 -11.58 0.04
CA LEU A 70 6.12 -10.28 0.70
C LEU A 70 4.64 -9.95 0.95
N HIS A 71 3.78 -10.13 -0.05
CA HIS A 71 2.33 -9.97 0.12
C HIS A 71 1.76 -10.92 1.17
N ALA A 72 2.18 -12.19 1.14
CA ALA A 72 1.74 -13.21 2.10
C ALA A 72 2.11 -12.85 3.54
N TRP A 73 3.34 -12.38 3.79
CA TRP A 73 3.76 -11.92 5.12
C TRP A 73 2.93 -10.73 5.61
N ILE A 74 2.65 -9.75 4.73
CA ILE A 74 1.80 -8.61 5.08
C ILE A 74 0.42 -9.10 5.52
N TYR A 75 -0.23 -9.97 4.74
CA TYR A 75 -1.55 -10.50 5.10
C TYR A 75 -1.57 -11.34 6.36
N GLN A 76 -0.47 -12.04 6.68
CA GLN A 76 -0.34 -12.78 7.94
C GLN A 76 -0.16 -11.87 9.15
N GLU A 77 0.61 -10.78 9.02
CA GLU A 77 0.88 -9.83 10.12
C GLU A 77 -0.26 -8.81 10.30
N ARG A 78 -1.03 -8.50 9.24
CA ARG A 78 -2.06 -7.46 9.20
C ARG A 78 -3.40 -8.03 8.74
N SER A 79 -4.22 -8.47 9.70
CA SER A 79 -5.54 -9.04 9.43
C SER A 79 -6.58 -8.02 8.92
N ASP A 80 -6.33 -6.73 9.09
CA ASP A 80 -7.13 -5.61 8.59
C ASP A 80 -6.86 -5.28 7.12
N VAL A 81 -5.71 -5.72 6.58
CA VAL A 81 -5.32 -5.43 5.21
C VAL A 81 -6.07 -6.31 4.24
N GLY A 82 -6.75 -5.68 3.28
CA GLY A 82 -7.46 -6.34 2.18
C GLY A 82 -6.78 -6.19 0.83
N ALA A 83 -5.88 -5.21 0.69
CA ALA A 83 -5.18 -4.95 -0.56
C ALA A 83 -3.73 -4.50 -0.31
N VAL A 84 -2.82 -4.92 -1.18
CA VAL A 84 -1.39 -4.55 -1.16
C VAL A 84 -0.96 -4.16 -2.56
N ALA A 85 -0.31 -2.99 -2.70
CA ALA A 85 0.32 -2.52 -3.93
C ALA A 85 1.82 -2.33 -3.71
N ILE A 86 2.63 -2.93 -4.56
CA ILE A 86 4.04 -2.60 -4.75
C ILE A 86 4.13 -1.85 -6.06
N SER A 87 4.62 -0.62 -6.05
CA SER A 87 4.56 0.29 -7.18
C SER A 87 5.78 1.20 -7.24
N SER A 88 6.05 1.78 -8.42
CA SER A 88 7.23 2.63 -8.68
C SER A 88 6.83 4.01 -9.22
N PRO A 89 6.04 4.83 -8.48
CA PRO A 89 5.63 6.15 -8.91
C PRO A 89 6.83 7.10 -9.04
N LYS A 90 6.75 8.06 -9.95
CA LYS A 90 7.86 8.95 -10.31
C LYS A 90 8.41 9.76 -9.14
N TRP A 91 7.54 10.44 -8.39
CA TRP A 91 7.97 11.33 -7.30
C TRP A 91 8.42 10.54 -6.06
N VAL A 92 7.88 9.35 -5.87
CA VAL A 92 8.35 8.41 -4.84
C VAL A 92 9.78 7.97 -5.15
N ARG A 93 10.12 7.64 -6.40
CA ARG A 93 11.47 7.29 -6.82
C ARG A 93 12.44 8.44 -6.57
N LEU A 94 12.08 9.67 -6.98
CA LEU A 94 12.90 10.86 -6.69
C LEU A 94 13.08 11.12 -5.20
N LEU A 95 12.06 10.85 -4.38
CA LEU A 95 12.17 10.94 -2.94
C LEU A 95 13.14 9.89 -2.38
N ALA A 96 13.05 8.64 -2.85
CA ALA A 96 13.93 7.55 -2.45
C ALA A 96 15.39 7.84 -2.82
N ASP A 97 15.65 8.33 -4.04
CA ASP A 97 16.99 8.72 -4.52
C ASP A 97 17.61 9.83 -3.66
N SER A 98 16.79 10.72 -3.10
CA SER A 98 17.28 11.76 -2.18
C SER A 98 17.64 11.22 -0.79
N GLY A 99 17.39 9.94 -0.51
CA GLY A 99 17.58 9.32 0.80
C GLY A 99 16.64 9.87 1.89
N SER A 100 15.60 10.59 1.49
CA SER A 100 14.68 11.27 2.41
C SER A 100 13.44 10.42 2.69
N LEU A 101 12.95 10.50 3.92
CA LEU A 101 11.63 9.99 4.28
C LEU A 101 10.59 11.11 4.11
N LEU A 102 9.42 10.75 3.61
CA LEU A 102 8.30 11.67 3.52
C LEU A 102 7.83 12.06 4.94
N PRO A 103 8.00 13.31 5.36
CA PRO A 103 7.50 13.76 6.66
C PRO A 103 5.97 13.88 6.64
N PRO A 104 5.30 13.89 7.79
CA PRO A 104 3.87 14.10 7.88
C PRO A 104 3.53 15.58 7.60
N ILE A 105 3.12 15.89 6.37
CA ILE A 105 2.89 17.27 5.88
C ILE A 105 1.44 17.53 5.46
N PHE A 106 0.63 16.49 5.28
CA PHE A 106 -0.78 16.61 4.95
C PHE A 106 -1.67 15.86 5.94
N ASP A 107 -2.84 16.41 6.25
CA ASP A 107 -3.83 15.79 7.15
C ASP A 107 -4.32 14.44 6.63
N GLU A 108 -4.59 14.36 5.32
CA GLU A 108 -4.98 13.11 4.66
C GLU A 108 -3.89 12.03 4.78
N GLN A 109 -2.60 12.43 4.61
CA GLN A 109 -1.47 11.52 4.78
C GLN A 109 -1.47 10.89 6.16
N VAL A 110 -1.56 11.69 7.22
CA VAL A 110 -1.54 11.19 8.60
C VAL A 110 -2.80 10.42 8.96
N ARG A 111 -3.94 10.72 8.31
CA ARG A 111 -5.23 10.07 8.53
C ARG A 111 -5.32 8.68 7.88
N HIS A 112 -4.74 8.49 6.70
CA HIS A 112 -4.93 7.29 5.90
C HIS A 112 -3.67 6.43 5.75
N ILE A 113 -2.52 7.06 5.60
CA ILE A 113 -1.22 6.39 5.52
C ILE A 113 -0.63 6.16 6.91
N GLY A 114 -0.85 7.11 7.83
CA GLY A 114 -0.29 7.04 9.17
C GLY A 114 1.24 7.21 9.16
N SER A 115 1.95 6.34 9.85
CA SER A 115 3.42 6.33 9.84
C SER A 115 3.93 5.55 8.63
N ALA A 116 4.81 6.17 7.83
CA ALA A 116 5.49 5.48 6.74
C ALA A 116 6.79 4.84 7.23
N GLY A 117 7.03 3.60 6.81
CA GLY A 117 8.28 2.88 7.04
C GLY A 117 9.32 3.15 5.95
N PHE A 118 10.57 2.78 6.22
CA PHE A 118 11.65 2.80 5.23
C PHE A 118 12.56 1.58 5.43
N LEU A 119 12.88 0.91 4.34
CA LEU A 119 13.87 -0.15 4.32
C LEU A 119 14.91 0.16 3.24
N LYS A 120 16.18 0.23 3.63
CA LYS A 120 17.29 0.30 2.68
C LYS A 120 17.35 -0.99 1.87
N SER A 121 17.55 -0.85 0.56
CA SER A 121 17.44 -1.91 -0.45
C SER A 121 18.59 -2.95 -0.44
N GLU A 122 19.59 -2.82 0.43
CA GLU A 122 20.80 -3.64 0.40
C GLU A 122 20.66 -5.02 1.09
N GLU A 123 19.56 -5.24 1.82
CA GLU A 123 19.31 -6.50 2.51
C GLU A 123 18.10 -7.22 1.94
N PRO A 124 18.11 -8.56 1.89
CA PRO A 124 16.93 -9.32 1.51
C PRO A 124 15.80 -9.02 2.49
N ILE A 125 14.58 -8.80 1.98
CA ILE A 125 13.40 -8.56 2.82
C ILE A 125 13.19 -9.76 3.74
N ARG A 126 13.11 -9.50 5.04
CA ARG A 126 12.79 -10.49 6.06
C ARG A 126 11.42 -10.19 6.68
N ARG A 127 10.76 -11.22 7.15
CA ARG A 127 9.44 -11.08 7.78
C ARG A 127 9.44 -10.14 9.00
N GLU A 128 10.55 -10.10 9.74
CA GLU A 128 10.72 -9.20 10.89
C GLU A 128 10.67 -7.72 10.47
N TYR A 129 11.23 -7.39 9.30
CA TYR A 129 11.15 -6.03 8.75
C TYR A 129 9.72 -5.67 8.37
N VAL A 130 8.97 -6.59 7.75
CA VAL A 130 7.55 -6.39 7.43
C VAL A 130 6.76 -6.08 8.70
N ARG A 131 6.97 -6.86 9.78
CA ARG A 131 6.33 -6.63 11.08
C ARG A 131 6.68 -5.27 11.69
N GLN A 132 7.92 -4.81 11.54
CA GLN A 132 8.36 -3.50 12.06
C GLN A 132 7.82 -2.34 11.23
N MET A 133 7.90 -2.43 9.89
CA MET A 133 7.47 -1.38 8.97
C MET A 133 5.95 -1.18 8.97
N PHE A 134 5.20 -2.27 9.02
CA PHE A 134 3.75 -2.27 8.91
C PHE A 134 3.05 -2.55 10.25
N ARG A 135 3.51 -1.93 11.32
CA ARG A 135 2.75 -1.91 12.56
C ARG A 135 1.37 -1.29 12.32
N ARG A 136 0.39 -1.65 13.12
CA ARG A 136 -0.93 -1.02 13.07
C ARG A 136 -0.79 0.51 13.09
N GLY A 137 -1.54 1.19 12.25
CA GLY A 137 -1.42 2.63 12.03
C GLY A 137 -0.30 3.03 11.06
N GLY A 138 0.28 2.07 10.31
CA GLY A 138 1.24 2.33 9.23
C GLY A 138 0.83 1.59 7.96
N ASN A 139 0.51 2.31 6.88
CA ASN A 139 -0.05 1.78 5.64
C ASN A 139 0.81 2.08 4.41
N ALA A 140 2.03 2.55 4.60
CA ALA A 140 3.01 2.71 3.53
C ALA A 140 4.44 2.47 4.01
N ALA A 141 5.30 2.00 3.11
CA ALA A 141 6.73 1.92 3.31
C ALA A 141 7.48 2.13 1.99
N LEU A 142 8.64 2.75 2.06
CA LEU A 142 9.60 2.77 0.95
C LEU A 142 10.52 1.56 1.06
N PHE A 143 10.71 0.88 -0.04
CA PHE A 143 11.63 -0.24 -0.19
C PHE A 143 12.48 -0.03 -1.46
N GLY A 144 13.69 0.44 -1.29
CA GLY A 144 14.47 0.93 -2.41
C GLY A 144 13.71 2.01 -3.19
N GLU A 145 13.52 1.79 -4.48
CA GLU A 145 12.75 2.66 -5.38
C GLU A 145 11.23 2.38 -5.35
N HIS A 146 10.80 1.35 -4.63
CA HIS A 146 9.42 0.90 -4.62
C HIS A 146 8.65 1.45 -3.43
N LEU A 147 7.39 1.77 -3.68
CA LEU A 147 6.41 2.11 -2.66
C LEU A 147 5.53 0.89 -2.39
N LEU A 148 5.55 0.41 -1.17
CA LEU A 148 4.57 -0.53 -0.66
C LEU A 148 3.45 0.24 0.00
N CYS A 149 2.23 0.09 -0.52
CA CYS A 149 1.02 0.62 0.10
C CYS A 149 0.07 -0.49 0.53
N LEU A 150 -0.56 -0.29 1.67
CA LEU A 150 -1.60 -1.16 2.22
C LEU A 150 -2.95 -0.44 2.24
N GLY A 151 -4.01 -1.20 2.05
CA GLY A 151 -5.38 -0.72 2.18
C GLY A 151 -6.29 -1.77 2.79
N MET A 152 -7.28 -1.34 3.55
CA MET A 152 -8.34 -2.23 4.05
C MET A 152 -9.23 -2.74 2.92
N THR A 153 -9.30 -2.01 1.80
CA THR A 153 -10.02 -2.35 0.58
C THR A 153 -9.18 -2.05 -0.65
N CYS A 154 -9.62 -2.50 -1.83
CA CYS A 154 -9.01 -2.15 -3.11
C CYS A 154 -8.95 -0.63 -3.30
N ASP A 155 -10.07 0.06 -3.12
CA ASP A 155 -10.13 1.53 -3.30
C ASP A 155 -9.22 2.26 -2.31
N ARG A 156 -9.08 1.74 -1.09
CA ARG A 156 -8.19 2.33 -0.08
C ARG A 156 -6.72 2.22 -0.45
N VAL A 157 -6.25 1.10 -0.98
CA VAL A 157 -4.85 0.99 -1.40
C VAL A 157 -4.56 1.86 -2.62
N LEU A 158 -5.50 1.95 -3.56
CA LEU A 158 -5.39 2.86 -4.71
C LEU A 158 -5.28 4.31 -4.23
N PHE A 159 -6.16 4.73 -3.35
CA PHE A 159 -6.13 6.06 -2.74
C PHE A 159 -4.81 6.32 -2.00
N ASN A 160 -4.36 5.40 -1.16
CA ASN A 160 -3.12 5.54 -0.39
C ASN A 160 -1.90 5.68 -1.30
N THR A 161 -1.83 4.91 -2.40
CA THR A 161 -0.74 5.00 -3.38
C THR A 161 -0.73 6.36 -4.08
N GLU A 162 -1.91 6.83 -4.53
CA GLU A 162 -2.06 8.14 -5.16
C GLU A 162 -1.75 9.29 -4.21
N LEU A 163 -2.20 9.18 -2.97
CA LEU A 163 -1.94 10.16 -1.92
C LEU A 163 -0.45 10.25 -1.58
N TYR A 164 0.23 9.10 -1.46
CA TYR A 164 1.67 9.09 -1.16
C TYR A 164 2.47 9.77 -2.28
N GLU A 165 2.18 9.46 -3.54
CA GLU A 165 2.81 10.08 -4.71
C GLU A 165 2.57 11.60 -4.73
N LYS A 166 1.34 12.06 -4.49
CA LYS A 166 0.99 13.49 -4.37
C LYS A 166 1.79 14.18 -3.25
N CYS A 167 1.89 13.54 -2.09
CA CYS A 167 2.66 14.08 -0.96
C CYS A 167 4.17 14.12 -1.26
N ALA A 168 4.70 13.07 -1.91
CA ALA A 168 6.10 13.02 -2.35
C ALA A 168 6.39 14.15 -3.36
N GLN A 169 5.51 14.36 -4.35
CA GLN A 169 5.62 15.43 -5.31
C GLN A 169 5.70 16.81 -4.63
N ALA A 170 4.75 17.10 -3.75
CA ALA A 170 4.73 18.37 -3.05
C ALA A 170 5.98 18.58 -2.18
N TYR A 171 6.44 17.53 -1.50
CA TYR A 171 7.63 17.59 -0.66
C TYR A 171 8.91 17.83 -1.48
N VAL A 172 9.11 17.08 -2.57
CA VAL A 172 10.28 17.22 -3.45
C VAL A 172 10.32 18.61 -4.09
N ILE A 173 9.18 19.11 -4.61
CA ILE A 173 9.09 20.45 -5.22
C ILE A 173 9.38 21.52 -4.17
N ALA A 174 8.78 21.45 -2.98
CA ALA A 174 9.01 22.43 -1.92
C ALA A 174 10.48 22.45 -1.48
N GLY A 175 11.13 21.28 -1.39
CA GLY A 175 12.55 21.16 -1.10
C GLY A 175 13.44 21.80 -2.18
N ALA A 176 13.12 21.57 -3.44
CA ALA A 176 13.85 22.16 -4.59
C ALA A 176 13.71 23.69 -4.66
N CYS A 177 12.61 24.22 -4.14
CA CYS A 177 12.36 25.68 -4.11
C CYS A 177 12.84 26.33 -2.79
N GLU A 178 13.62 25.62 -1.97
CA GLU A 178 14.05 26.09 -0.63
C GLU A 178 12.88 26.55 0.26
N GLY A 179 11.70 26.00 0.02
CA GLY A 179 10.47 26.34 0.71
C GLY A 179 10.46 25.86 2.17
N ARG A 180 9.80 26.61 3.06
CA ARG A 180 9.54 26.14 4.42
C ARG A 180 8.49 25.04 4.40
N ILE A 181 8.86 23.86 4.91
CA ILE A 181 7.97 22.74 5.06
C ILE A 181 7.53 22.61 6.52
N SER A 182 6.25 22.85 6.78
CA SER A 182 5.65 22.65 8.09
C SER A 182 5.18 21.21 8.25
N ARG A 183 5.50 20.60 9.40
CA ARG A 183 5.01 19.24 9.73
C ARG A 183 3.72 19.33 10.51
N ILE A 184 2.84 18.37 10.30
CA ILE A 184 1.61 18.21 11.09
C ILE A 184 1.98 18.01 12.56
N PRO A 185 1.39 18.81 13.49
CA PRO A 185 1.68 18.72 14.91
C PRO A 185 1.44 17.32 15.49
N PHE A 186 2.24 16.94 16.48
CA PHE A 186 2.18 15.60 17.07
C PHE A 186 0.78 15.21 17.57
N TRP A 187 0.08 16.12 18.24
CA TRP A 187 -1.25 15.84 18.78
C TRP A 187 -2.30 15.63 17.69
N VAL A 188 -2.21 16.31 16.53
CA VAL A 188 -3.07 16.07 15.38
C VAL A 188 -2.82 14.66 14.82
N ARG A 189 -1.54 14.30 14.67
CA ARG A 189 -1.15 12.95 14.24
C ARG A 189 -1.66 11.87 15.20
N MET A 190 -1.62 12.12 16.49
CA MET A 190 -2.13 11.19 17.49
C MET A 190 -3.66 10.97 17.36
N ILE A 191 -4.43 12.04 17.14
CA ILE A 191 -5.88 11.94 16.91
C ILE A 191 -6.17 11.19 15.60
N ALA A 192 -5.49 11.55 14.52
CA ALA A 192 -5.64 10.88 13.23
C ALA A 192 -5.31 9.39 13.31
N ASN A 193 -4.22 9.03 13.99
CA ASN A 193 -3.81 7.65 14.19
C ASN A 193 -4.83 6.84 15.00
N ARG A 194 -5.46 7.42 16.04
CA ARG A 194 -6.53 6.74 16.78
C ARG A 194 -7.73 6.39 15.89
N ARG A 195 -8.10 7.29 14.98
CA ARG A 195 -9.18 7.05 14.00
C ARG A 195 -8.77 5.94 13.03
N LEU A 196 -7.54 5.98 12.50
CA LEU A 196 -7.01 4.95 11.63
C LEU A 196 -7.04 3.56 12.31
N LEU A 197 -6.56 3.45 13.55
CA LEU A 197 -6.57 2.21 14.32
C LEU A 197 -8.00 1.67 14.56
N LYS A 198 -8.98 2.55 14.72
CA LYS A 198 -10.40 2.14 14.83
C LYS A 198 -10.91 1.54 13.53
N ASP A 199 -10.58 2.16 12.40
CA ASP A 199 -10.98 1.65 11.08
C ASP A 199 -10.32 0.30 10.79
N GLU A 200 -9.02 0.14 11.13
CA GLU A 200 -8.30 -1.13 11.03
C GLU A 200 -8.93 -2.24 11.89
N ALA A 201 -9.38 -1.90 13.11
CA ALA A 201 -10.08 -2.85 13.97
C ALA A 201 -11.43 -3.30 13.36
N THR A 202 -12.17 -2.38 12.75
CA THR A 202 -13.42 -2.68 12.05
C THR A 202 -13.18 -3.57 10.83
N ALA A 203 -12.13 -3.27 10.06
CA ALA A 203 -11.74 -4.07 8.89
C ALA A 203 -11.32 -5.50 9.31
N THR A 204 -10.55 -5.63 10.39
CA THR A 204 -10.21 -6.95 10.96
C THR A 204 -11.44 -7.78 11.29
N ALA A 205 -12.45 -7.17 11.92
CA ALA A 205 -13.70 -7.87 12.24
C ALA A 205 -14.43 -8.32 10.97
N SER A 206 -14.53 -7.44 9.95
CA SER A 206 -15.16 -7.76 8.68
C SER A 206 -14.50 -8.95 7.97
N TYR A 207 -13.16 -8.95 7.89
CA TYR A 207 -12.41 -10.05 7.26
C TYR A 207 -12.54 -11.37 8.02
N ARG A 208 -12.60 -11.33 9.37
CA ARG A 208 -12.88 -12.52 10.20
C ARG A 208 -14.25 -13.12 9.88
N ASP A 209 -15.24 -12.26 9.64
CA ASP A 209 -16.60 -12.66 9.26
C ASP A 209 -16.73 -13.05 7.78
N GLY A 210 -15.63 -13.10 7.02
CA GLY A 210 -15.63 -13.45 5.60
C GLY A 210 -16.22 -12.37 4.68
N ARG A 211 -16.23 -11.11 5.11
CA ARG A 211 -16.79 -9.97 4.36
C ARG A 211 -15.70 -8.96 4.03
N VAL A 212 -15.83 -8.27 2.89
CA VAL A 212 -15.04 -7.08 2.58
C VAL A 212 -15.53 -5.92 3.46
N PRO A 213 -14.63 -5.16 4.12
CA PRO A 213 -15.03 -3.96 4.86
C PRO A 213 -15.77 -2.97 3.97
N GLN A 214 -16.79 -2.31 4.50
CA GLN A 214 -17.37 -1.15 3.82
C GLN A 214 -16.43 0.04 3.94
N GLU A 215 -16.23 0.77 2.86
CA GLU A 215 -15.47 2.01 2.93
C GLU A 215 -16.23 3.04 3.76
N ILE A 216 -15.60 3.49 4.83
CA ILE A 216 -16.08 4.63 5.58
C ILE A 216 -15.58 5.88 4.83
N THR A 217 -16.40 6.40 3.93
CA THR A 217 -16.22 7.70 3.29
C THR A 217 -16.58 8.81 4.29
N THR A 218 -15.79 8.96 5.34
CA THR A 218 -15.87 10.14 6.20
C THR A 218 -14.67 11.04 5.86
N TYR A 219 -14.99 12.13 5.17
CA TYR A 219 -14.15 13.30 5.08
C TYR A 219 -13.94 13.93 6.46
#